data_43c7965c1e06213437a516d5d504207b
#
_entry.id   43c7965c1e06213437a516d5d504207b
#
_cell.length_a   1.000
_cell.length_b   1.000
_cell.length_c   1.000
_cell.angle_alpha   90.00
_cell.angle_beta   90.00
_cell.angle_gamma   90.00
#
_symmetry.space_group_name_H-M   'P 1'
#
loop_
_entity.id
_entity.type
_entity.pdbx_description
1 polymer ?
#
loop_
_entity_poly.entity_id
_entity_poly.type
_entity_poly.pdbx_seq_one_letter_code
_entity_poly.pdbx_strand_id
1 'polypeptide(L)'
;MPYIIDKDAEKSVKLSRASILTKYLCINIDENQDIRRLCRYLTVEPLAEYAMDYDDNIMMQPDLQDSLLEKAKNDKVSKGCEERILFRTMFANKVIESLHPSIYVYCDEINFYNQRDGSQAVGTMLFYIDIVYDVSTEELYDWEQRSWYIGQIIMHMFDSVPITDKEYTDLVGNITFTVGANAIVNKKLAPNTTLGVLSIPLYAHVTGGRY
;
A
#
# COMPACT_ATOMS: atom_id res chain seq x y z
N MET A 1 -3.71 -2.81 21.17
CA MET A 1 -5.11 -2.94 21.67
C MET A 1 -5.89 -3.64 20.58
N PRO A 2 -6.48 -4.81 20.82
CA PRO A 2 -7.33 -5.45 19.83
C PRO A 2 -8.60 -4.58 19.67
N TYR A 3 -8.89 -4.18 18.44
CA TYR A 3 -10.16 -3.56 18.10
C TYR A 3 -11.26 -4.60 18.29
N ILE A 4 -12.09 -4.43 19.28
CA ILE A 4 -13.34 -5.19 19.46
C ILE A 4 -14.26 -4.73 18.33
N ILE A 5 -14.48 -5.59 17.34
CA ILE A 5 -15.51 -5.38 16.32
C ILE A 5 -16.85 -5.65 17.02
N ASP A 6 -17.63 -4.60 17.16
CA ASP A 6 -18.96 -4.67 17.74
C ASP A 6 -19.86 -5.55 16.84
N LYS A 7 -20.36 -6.65 17.41
CA LYS A 7 -21.19 -7.63 16.69
C LYS A 7 -22.57 -7.09 16.29
N ASP A 8 -22.96 -5.93 16.77
CA ASP A 8 -24.26 -5.31 16.48
C ASP A 8 -24.24 -4.45 15.21
N ALA A 9 -23.12 -4.37 14.48
CA ALA A 9 -22.97 -3.60 13.25
C ALA A 9 -23.41 -4.35 11.99
N GLU A 10 -24.31 -5.34 12.07
CA GLU A 10 -24.75 -6.15 10.92
C GLU A 10 -25.41 -5.35 9.77
N LYS A 11 -25.78 -4.10 9.98
CA LYS A 11 -26.42 -3.26 8.96
C LYS A 11 -25.47 -2.45 8.07
N SER A 12 -24.16 -2.40 8.35
CA SER A 12 -23.19 -1.65 7.54
C SER A 12 -22.16 -2.55 6.85
N VAL A 13 -22.51 -3.77 6.56
CA VAL A 13 -21.60 -4.85 6.10
C VAL A 13 -20.79 -4.50 4.84
N LYS A 14 -21.32 -3.69 3.93
CA LYS A 14 -20.59 -3.33 2.68
C LYS A 14 -19.40 -2.40 2.94
N LEU A 15 -19.57 -1.40 3.79
CA LEU A 15 -18.49 -0.47 4.16
C LEU A 15 -17.44 -1.13 5.06
N SER A 16 -17.88 -2.08 5.92
CA SER A 16 -16.96 -2.81 6.78
C SER A 16 -15.98 -3.69 6.00
N ARG A 17 -16.41 -4.35 4.93
CA ARG A 17 -15.54 -5.21 4.10
C ARG A 17 -14.43 -4.42 3.41
N ALA A 18 -14.74 -3.30 2.78
CA ALA A 18 -13.74 -2.45 2.15
C ALA A 18 -12.71 -1.95 3.19
N SER A 19 -13.17 -1.57 4.38
CA SER A 19 -12.28 -1.13 5.47
C SER A 19 -11.37 -2.27 5.98
N ILE A 20 -11.91 -3.49 6.10
CA ILE A 20 -11.15 -4.67 6.51
C ILE A 20 -10.08 -5.00 5.48
N LEU A 21 -10.43 -4.98 4.17
CA LEU A 21 -9.47 -5.25 3.11
C LEU A 21 -8.44 -4.14 2.96
N THR A 22 -8.82 -2.87 3.11
CA THR A 22 -7.85 -1.77 3.15
C THR A 22 -6.84 -1.98 4.28
N LYS A 23 -7.32 -2.43 5.46
CA LYS A 23 -6.45 -2.75 6.59
C LYS A 23 -5.52 -3.92 6.26
N TYR A 24 -6.04 -4.99 5.65
CA TYR A 24 -5.26 -6.15 5.22
C TYR A 24 -4.13 -5.73 4.26
N LEU A 25 -4.45 -4.97 3.21
CA LEU A 25 -3.48 -4.48 2.25
C LEU A 25 -2.39 -3.64 2.94
N CYS A 26 -2.78 -2.71 3.81
CA CYS A 26 -1.83 -1.87 4.52
C CYS A 26 -0.91 -2.64 5.46
N ILE A 27 -1.42 -3.66 6.17
CA ILE A 27 -0.59 -4.48 7.07
C ILE A 27 0.44 -5.25 6.26
N ASN A 28 0.04 -5.92 5.17
CA ASN A 28 0.98 -6.67 4.35
C ASN A 28 2.05 -5.77 3.69
N ILE A 29 1.66 -4.59 3.21
CA ILE A 29 2.62 -3.61 2.67
C ILE A 29 3.59 -3.17 3.78
N ASP A 30 3.08 -2.89 4.98
CA ASP A 30 3.90 -2.45 6.11
C ASP A 30 4.86 -3.54 6.61
N GLU A 31 4.49 -4.81 6.54
CA GLU A 31 5.34 -5.92 6.99
C GLU A 31 6.46 -6.26 6.00
N ASN A 32 6.38 -5.78 4.76
CA ASN A 32 7.40 -6.01 3.75
C ASN A 32 8.63 -5.12 3.99
N GLN A 33 9.78 -5.74 4.32
CA GLN A 33 11.01 -5.03 4.65
C GLN A 33 11.60 -4.28 3.45
N ASP A 34 11.48 -4.83 2.25
CA ASP A 34 11.99 -4.16 1.06
C ASP A 34 11.23 -2.87 0.79
N ILE A 35 9.90 -2.88 0.95
CA ILE A 35 9.08 -1.66 0.85
C ILE A 35 9.46 -0.66 1.94
N ARG A 36 9.64 -1.11 3.18
CA ARG A 36 10.10 -0.23 4.27
C ARG A 36 11.42 0.45 3.94
N ARG A 37 12.39 -0.32 3.47
CA ARG A 37 13.72 0.18 3.10
C ARG A 37 13.65 1.14 1.91
N LEU A 38 12.92 0.79 0.86
CA LEU A 38 12.69 1.66 -0.30
C LEU A 38 12.03 2.99 0.06
N CYS A 39 11.14 2.99 1.03
CA CYS A 39 10.46 4.20 1.47
C CYS A 39 11.29 5.07 2.43
N ARG A 40 12.17 4.47 3.23
CA ARG A 40 12.90 5.18 4.29
C ARG A 40 14.33 5.52 3.94
N TYR A 41 15.01 4.68 3.17
CA TYR A 41 16.39 4.97 2.75
C TYR A 41 16.37 5.69 1.40
N LEU A 42 16.84 6.93 1.38
CA LEU A 42 16.94 7.74 0.16
C LEU A 42 18.22 7.49 -0.64
N THR A 43 19.01 6.51 -0.25
CA THR A 43 20.21 6.10 -0.99
C THR A 43 19.85 5.47 -2.34
N VAL A 44 20.80 5.40 -3.26
CA VAL A 44 20.60 4.75 -4.58
C VAL A 44 20.49 3.23 -4.50
N GLU A 45 20.92 2.63 -3.39
CA GLU A 45 20.88 1.19 -3.11
C GLU A 45 20.16 0.91 -1.77
N PRO A 46 18.86 1.20 -1.65
CA PRO A 46 18.15 1.11 -0.37
C PRO A 46 18.03 -0.32 0.17
N LEU A 47 18.19 -1.33 -0.70
CA LEU A 47 18.12 -2.74 -0.33
C LEU A 47 19.47 -3.34 0.06
N ALA A 48 20.58 -2.65 -0.20
CA ALA A 48 21.89 -3.09 0.24
C ALA A 48 22.04 -2.97 1.77
N GLU A 49 22.85 -3.84 2.37
CA GLU A 49 23.18 -3.77 3.80
C GLU A 49 23.98 -2.51 4.12
N TYR A 50 24.84 -2.11 3.19
CA TYR A 50 25.65 -0.89 3.24
C TYR A 50 25.48 -0.14 1.94
N ALA A 51 25.22 1.15 2.00
CA ALA A 51 25.10 2.01 0.84
C ALA A 51 25.77 3.36 1.07
N MET A 52 26.16 4.04 0.01
CA MET A 52 26.63 5.42 0.07
C MET A 52 25.46 6.38 0.23
N ASP A 53 25.59 7.34 1.13
CA ASP A 53 24.70 8.49 1.22
C ASP A 53 25.08 9.57 0.19
N TYR A 54 24.33 10.67 0.15
CA TYR A 54 24.60 11.79 -0.77
C TYR A 54 25.91 12.55 -0.47
N ASP A 55 26.50 12.31 0.69
CA ASP A 55 27.79 12.93 1.12
C ASP A 55 28.96 11.93 0.98
N ASP A 56 28.80 10.86 0.20
CA ASP A 56 29.75 9.79 -0.05
C ASP A 56 30.21 9.02 1.23
N ASN A 57 29.38 9.05 2.28
CA ASN A 57 29.65 8.25 3.46
C ASN A 57 28.97 6.87 3.33
N ILE A 58 29.68 5.83 3.73
CA ILE A 58 29.12 4.48 3.80
C ILE A 58 28.20 4.38 5.03
N MET A 59 26.92 4.14 4.78
CA MET A 59 25.91 3.96 5.81
C MET A 59 25.46 2.49 5.87
N MET A 60 25.32 1.99 7.09
CA MET A 60 24.64 0.72 7.33
C MET A 60 23.12 0.92 7.22
N GLN A 61 22.47 0.05 6.48
CA GLN A 61 21.02 0.06 6.24
C GLN A 61 20.36 -1.21 6.80
N PRO A 62 20.19 -1.32 8.14
CA PRO A 62 19.56 -2.48 8.75
C PRO A 62 18.06 -2.57 8.42
N ASP A 63 17.48 -3.71 8.72
CA ASP A 63 16.03 -3.85 8.67
C ASP A 63 15.34 -2.88 9.63
N LEU A 64 14.24 -2.30 9.16
CA LEU A 64 13.51 -1.27 9.87
C LEU A 64 12.45 -1.88 10.78
N GLN A 65 12.45 -1.46 12.03
CA GLN A 65 11.46 -1.89 13.03
C GLN A 65 10.23 -0.98 13.07
N ASP A 66 10.40 0.27 12.68
CA ASP A 66 9.32 1.26 12.70
C ASP A 66 8.31 1.01 11.57
N SER A 67 7.03 0.97 11.94
CA SER A 67 5.92 0.82 11.01
C SER A 67 5.79 2.04 10.08
N LEU A 68 5.47 1.81 8.81
CA LEU A 68 5.13 2.87 7.85
C LEU A 68 3.77 3.53 8.16
N LEU A 69 2.91 2.85 8.92
CA LEU A 69 1.60 3.35 9.35
C LEU A 69 1.67 4.36 10.49
N GLU A 70 2.79 4.44 11.17
CA GLU A 70 3.02 5.33 12.29
C GLU A 70 4.19 6.28 12.00
N LYS A 71 4.29 7.34 12.80
CA LYS A 71 5.50 8.17 12.79
C LYS A 71 6.67 7.37 13.35
N ALA A 72 7.82 7.45 12.70
CA ALA A 72 9.03 6.80 13.19
C ALA A 72 9.39 7.35 14.57
N LYS A 73 9.49 6.46 15.56
CA LYS A 73 9.78 6.85 16.96
C LYS A 73 11.22 6.57 17.37
N ASN A 74 11.84 5.57 16.77
CA ASN A 74 13.10 5.02 17.26
C ASN A 74 14.18 4.86 16.21
N ASP A 75 13.91 5.22 14.98
CA ASP A 75 14.84 4.98 13.89
C ASP A 75 15.91 6.07 13.84
N LYS A 76 17.07 5.79 14.47
CA LYS A 76 18.22 6.68 14.43
C LYS A 76 18.83 6.82 13.03
N VAL A 77 18.46 5.95 12.10
CA VAL A 77 19.04 5.85 10.76
C VAL A 77 18.23 6.67 9.76
N SER A 78 16.94 6.78 9.93
CA SER A 78 16.06 7.60 9.06
C SER A 78 16.03 9.06 9.50
N LYS A 79 17.20 9.72 9.56
CA LYS A 79 17.25 11.16 9.76
C LYS A 79 16.41 11.87 8.69
N GLY A 80 15.31 12.49 9.10
CA GLY A 80 14.44 13.26 8.21
C GLY A 80 13.11 12.60 7.83
N CYS A 81 12.88 11.33 8.15
CA CYS A 81 11.59 10.68 7.92
C CYS A 81 10.86 10.36 9.23
N GLU A 82 10.49 11.39 9.97
CA GLU A 82 9.67 11.26 11.17
C GLU A 82 8.18 11.12 10.84
N GLU A 83 7.82 11.18 9.55
CA GLU A 83 6.43 11.21 9.13
C GLU A 83 5.90 9.80 8.81
N ARG A 84 4.58 9.70 8.91
CA ARG A 84 3.85 8.54 8.45
C ARG A 84 3.96 8.44 6.93
N ILE A 85 4.24 7.24 6.41
CA ILE A 85 4.42 6.97 4.98
C ILE A 85 3.22 6.25 4.37
N LEU A 86 2.57 5.35 5.12
CA LEU A 86 1.45 4.54 4.63
C LEU A 86 0.12 5.05 5.17
N PHE A 87 -0.82 5.35 4.28
CA PHE A 87 -2.11 5.97 4.60
C PHE A 87 -3.27 5.11 4.10
N ARG A 88 -4.33 5.00 4.92
CA ARG A 88 -5.59 4.31 4.59
C ARG A 88 -6.64 5.30 4.08
N THR A 89 -6.29 6.04 3.05
CA THR A 89 -7.17 7.09 2.52
C THR A 89 -6.77 7.42 1.09
N MET A 90 -7.70 7.98 0.35
CA MET A 90 -7.40 8.58 -0.94
C MET A 90 -6.39 9.72 -0.76
N PHE A 91 -5.48 9.82 -1.69
CA PHE A 91 -4.58 10.97 -1.79
C PHE A 91 -5.44 12.23 -1.97
N ALA A 92 -5.60 12.98 -0.90
CA ALA A 92 -6.20 14.32 -0.97
C ALA A 92 -5.07 15.30 -1.29
N ASN A 93 -5.26 16.18 -2.28
CA ASN A 93 -4.32 17.18 -2.83
C ASN A 93 -3.57 18.08 -1.80
N LYS A 94 -3.34 17.61 -0.61
CA LYS A 94 -2.36 18.19 0.31
C LYS A 94 -1.00 17.67 -0.14
N VAL A 95 -0.31 18.48 -0.89
CA VAL A 95 1.09 18.27 -1.24
C VAL A 95 1.86 18.09 0.07
N ILE A 96 2.19 16.83 0.37
CA ILE A 96 3.18 16.54 1.41
C ILE A 96 4.50 16.71 0.67
N GLU A 97 5.17 17.83 0.90
CA GLU A 97 6.53 18.07 0.42
C GLU A 97 7.47 17.17 1.22
N SER A 98 7.47 15.89 0.91
CA SER A 98 8.39 14.91 1.47
C SER A 98 9.24 14.34 0.36
N LEU A 99 10.54 14.24 0.58
CA LEU A 99 11.46 13.53 -0.29
C LEU A 99 11.21 12.01 -0.27
N HIS A 100 10.57 11.51 0.79
CA HIS A 100 10.26 10.10 0.94
C HIS A 100 8.98 9.71 0.20
N PRO A 101 8.95 8.56 -0.47
CA PRO A 101 7.71 8.04 -1.07
C PRO A 101 6.61 7.88 -0.02
N SER A 102 5.38 8.18 -0.41
CA SER A 102 4.19 7.99 0.43
C SER A 102 3.20 7.07 -0.28
N ILE A 103 2.63 6.11 0.44
CA ILE A 103 1.72 5.10 -0.11
C ILE A 103 0.31 5.35 0.43
N TYR A 104 -0.66 5.41 -0.47
CA TYR A 104 -2.08 5.61 -0.16
C TYR A 104 -2.89 4.41 -0.64
N VAL A 105 -3.64 3.79 0.26
CA VAL A 105 -4.49 2.62 -0.03
C VAL A 105 -5.94 2.97 0.26
N TYR A 106 -6.80 2.87 -0.74
CA TYR A 106 -8.22 3.17 -0.60
C TYR A 106 -9.08 2.32 -1.55
N CYS A 107 -10.33 2.14 -1.16
CA CYS A 107 -11.34 1.52 -2.02
C CYS A 107 -12.10 2.62 -2.76
N ASP A 108 -12.14 2.51 -4.09
CA ASP A 108 -12.79 3.49 -4.98
C ASP A 108 -14.20 3.01 -5.37
N GLU A 109 -14.33 1.74 -5.71
CA GLU A 109 -15.59 1.20 -6.22
C GLU A 109 -15.95 -0.13 -5.58
N ILE A 110 -17.24 -0.35 -5.34
CA ILE A 110 -17.79 -1.58 -4.76
C ILE A 110 -18.97 -2.04 -5.60
N ASN A 111 -18.80 -3.16 -6.31
CA ASN A 111 -19.81 -3.78 -7.13
C ASN A 111 -20.16 -5.17 -6.60
N PHE A 112 -21.31 -5.31 -5.96
CA PHE A 112 -21.83 -6.60 -5.54
C PHE A 112 -23.06 -6.98 -6.36
N TYR A 113 -23.05 -8.18 -6.89
CA TYR A 113 -24.18 -8.79 -7.56
C TYR A 113 -24.91 -9.69 -6.58
N ASN A 114 -26.17 -9.37 -6.27
CA ASN A 114 -27.04 -10.26 -5.50
C ASN A 114 -27.42 -11.43 -6.40
N GLN A 115 -26.99 -12.63 -6.10
CA GLN A 115 -27.63 -13.82 -6.63
C GLN A 115 -29.01 -13.96 -5.94
N ARG A 116 -30.09 -14.10 -6.73
CA ARG A 116 -31.49 -14.13 -6.25
C ARG A 116 -31.80 -15.24 -5.24
N ASP A 117 -30.94 -16.22 -5.09
CA ASP A 117 -31.11 -17.40 -4.24
C ASP A 117 -30.47 -17.30 -2.85
N GLY A 118 -30.10 -16.11 -2.42
CA GLY A 118 -29.74 -15.81 -1.02
C GLY A 118 -28.49 -16.47 -0.46
N SER A 119 -27.71 -17.20 -1.26
CA SER A 119 -26.68 -18.07 -0.70
C SER A 119 -25.25 -17.54 -0.76
N GLN A 120 -24.88 -16.67 -1.68
CA GLN A 120 -23.50 -16.15 -1.74
C GLN A 120 -23.41 -14.78 -2.41
N ALA A 121 -22.70 -13.86 -1.76
CA ALA A 121 -22.33 -12.61 -2.38
C ALA A 121 -21.16 -12.85 -3.34
N VAL A 122 -21.37 -12.51 -4.60
CA VAL A 122 -20.30 -12.43 -5.60
C VAL A 122 -20.15 -10.97 -5.97
N GLY A 123 -18.94 -10.46 -5.95
CA GLY A 123 -18.72 -9.07 -6.30
C GLY A 123 -17.27 -8.74 -6.50
N THR A 124 -17.05 -7.52 -6.95
CA THR A 124 -15.72 -6.94 -7.10
C THR A 124 -15.64 -5.65 -6.32
N MET A 125 -14.47 -5.42 -5.71
CA MET A 125 -14.10 -4.12 -5.15
C MET A 125 -12.84 -3.65 -5.86
N LEU A 126 -12.82 -2.40 -6.26
CA LEU A 126 -11.64 -1.76 -6.84
C LEU A 126 -10.93 -0.96 -5.75
N PHE A 127 -9.69 -1.33 -5.51
CA PHE A 127 -8.77 -0.59 -4.67
C PHE A 127 -7.73 0.11 -5.55
N TYR A 128 -7.27 1.24 -5.10
CA TYR A 128 -6.09 1.89 -5.62
C TYR A 128 -4.99 1.89 -4.57
N ILE A 129 -3.77 1.66 -5.02
CA ILE A 129 -2.56 1.85 -4.25
C ILE A 129 -1.76 2.92 -5.01
N ASP A 130 -1.79 4.14 -4.47
CA ASP A 130 -1.10 5.27 -5.05
C ASP A 130 0.24 5.47 -4.34
N ILE A 131 1.33 5.44 -5.09
CA ILE A 131 2.68 5.73 -4.62
C ILE A 131 3.01 7.13 -5.07
N VAL A 132 3.05 8.07 -4.14
CA VAL A 132 3.45 9.46 -4.37
C VAL A 132 4.94 9.59 -4.08
N TYR A 133 5.69 10.16 -5.00
CA TYR A 133 7.14 10.23 -4.91
C TYR A 133 7.67 11.58 -5.42
N ASP A 134 8.87 11.96 -4.97
CA ASP A 134 9.61 13.07 -5.54
C ASP A 134 10.58 12.55 -6.63
N VAL A 135 10.56 13.18 -7.80
CA VAL A 135 11.39 12.78 -8.95
C VAL A 135 12.89 12.85 -8.62
N SER A 136 13.29 13.71 -7.70
CA SER A 136 14.71 13.85 -7.31
C SER A 136 15.26 12.66 -6.55
N THR A 137 14.39 11.81 -5.97
CA THR A 137 14.77 10.63 -5.19
C THR A 137 14.40 9.32 -5.85
N GLU A 138 13.96 9.36 -7.12
CA GLU A 138 13.46 8.19 -7.84
C GLU A 138 14.58 7.27 -8.39
N GLU A 139 15.71 7.82 -8.74
CA GLU A 139 16.78 7.06 -9.40
C GLU A 139 17.45 6.09 -8.42
N LEU A 140 17.48 4.81 -8.80
CA LEU A 140 18.23 3.74 -8.14
C LEU A 140 19.48 3.41 -8.98
N TYR A 141 20.43 2.65 -8.40
CA TYR A 141 21.74 2.35 -9.00
C TYR A 141 21.66 1.77 -10.42
N ASP A 142 20.67 0.91 -10.69
CA ASP A 142 20.51 0.24 -11.99
C ASP A 142 19.56 0.99 -12.95
N TRP A 143 19.42 2.31 -12.83
CA TRP A 143 18.50 3.14 -13.62
C TRP A 143 17.02 2.82 -13.40
N GLU A 144 16.72 2.00 -12.40
CA GLU A 144 15.34 1.72 -12.00
C GLU A 144 14.74 2.90 -11.24
N GLN A 145 13.41 3.01 -11.32
CA GLN A 145 12.69 4.01 -10.56
C GLN A 145 12.19 3.38 -9.25
N ARG A 146 12.44 4.04 -8.15
CA ARG A 146 12.06 3.63 -6.79
C ARG A 146 10.56 3.33 -6.66
N SER A 147 9.71 4.24 -7.15
CA SER A 147 8.26 4.07 -7.13
C SER A 147 7.82 2.86 -7.94
N TRP A 148 8.46 2.63 -9.10
CA TRP A 148 8.19 1.47 -9.93
C TRP A 148 8.60 0.16 -9.24
N TYR A 149 9.74 0.16 -8.56
CA TYR A 149 10.21 -1.01 -7.81
C TYR A 149 9.28 -1.35 -6.64
N ILE A 150 8.85 -0.35 -5.86
CA ILE A 150 7.81 -0.52 -4.84
C ILE A 150 6.53 -1.08 -5.47
N GLY A 151 6.12 -0.54 -6.62
CA GLY A 151 4.95 -0.99 -7.36
C GLY A 151 5.05 -2.46 -7.80
N GLN A 152 6.19 -2.88 -8.31
CA GLN A 152 6.43 -4.28 -8.69
C GLN A 152 6.33 -5.23 -7.50
N ILE A 153 6.92 -4.88 -6.35
CA ILE A 153 6.79 -5.67 -5.12
C ILE A 153 5.32 -5.80 -4.72
N ILE A 154 4.56 -4.69 -4.70
CA ILE A 154 3.14 -4.68 -4.35
C ILE A 154 2.32 -5.55 -5.32
N MET A 155 2.56 -5.43 -6.62
CA MET A 155 1.90 -6.27 -7.62
C MET A 155 2.21 -7.74 -7.39
N HIS A 156 3.47 -8.09 -7.15
CA HIS A 156 3.87 -9.47 -6.89
C HIS A 156 3.25 -10.05 -5.61
N MET A 157 3.06 -9.22 -4.59
CA MET A 157 2.43 -9.63 -3.34
C MET A 157 0.95 -9.98 -3.49
N PHE A 158 0.24 -9.29 -4.38
CA PHE A 158 -1.22 -9.38 -4.41
C PHE A 158 -1.79 -9.94 -5.72
N ASP A 159 -1.07 -9.90 -6.84
CA ASP A 159 -1.63 -10.36 -8.11
C ASP A 159 -1.89 -11.87 -8.10
N SER A 160 -3.15 -12.24 -8.32
CA SER A 160 -3.61 -13.62 -8.33
C SER A 160 -3.41 -14.40 -7.02
N VAL A 161 -3.17 -13.68 -5.92
CA VAL A 161 -2.96 -14.27 -4.59
C VAL A 161 -4.27 -14.31 -3.82
N PRO A 162 -4.77 -15.50 -3.42
CA PRO A 162 -5.94 -15.60 -2.57
C PRO A 162 -5.57 -15.25 -1.11
N ILE A 163 -6.50 -14.61 -0.41
CA ILE A 163 -6.37 -14.45 1.04
C ILE A 163 -6.63 -15.80 1.69
N THR A 164 -5.63 -16.33 2.39
CA THR A 164 -5.71 -17.61 3.10
C THR A 164 -5.88 -17.44 4.61
N ASP A 165 -5.67 -16.24 5.13
CA ASP A 165 -5.83 -15.95 6.55
C ASP A 165 -7.30 -16.09 6.96
N LYS A 166 -7.53 -17.01 7.89
CA LYS A 166 -8.86 -17.38 8.37
C LYS A 166 -9.60 -16.23 9.05
N GLU A 167 -8.87 -15.35 9.74
CA GLU A 167 -9.47 -14.17 10.39
C GLU A 167 -10.14 -13.27 9.34
N TYR A 168 -9.50 -13.09 8.19
CA TYR A 168 -10.05 -12.27 7.11
C TYR A 168 -11.11 -13.01 6.29
N THR A 169 -10.89 -14.29 5.96
CA THR A 169 -11.85 -15.06 5.15
C THR A 169 -13.18 -15.28 5.87
N ASP A 170 -13.17 -15.44 7.20
CA ASP A 170 -14.40 -15.56 8.00
C ASP A 170 -15.22 -14.25 7.99
N LEU A 171 -14.57 -13.10 7.88
CA LEU A 171 -15.21 -11.78 7.88
C LEU A 171 -15.69 -11.32 6.50
N VAL A 172 -14.93 -11.59 5.47
CA VAL A 172 -15.15 -10.99 4.14
C VAL A 172 -15.45 -12.01 3.04
N GLY A 173 -15.30 -13.31 3.31
CA GLY A 173 -15.43 -14.40 2.33
C GLY A 173 -14.10 -14.72 1.65
N ASN A 174 -14.17 -15.58 0.63
CA ASN A 174 -13.00 -15.90 -0.18
C ASN A 174 -12.67 -14.73 -1.11
N ILE A 175 -11.45 -14.25 -1.07
CA ILE A 175 -11.01 -13.11 -1.85
C ILE A 175 -9.75 -13.48 -2.61
N THR A 176 -9.74 -13.11 -3.89
CA THR A 176 -8.53 -13.14 -4.72
C THR A 176 -8.34 -11.74 -5.28
N PHE A 177 -7.13 -11.22 -5.14
CA PHE A 177 -6.76 -9.97 -5.78
C PHE A 177 -6.22 -10.21 -7.19
N THR A 178 -6.52 -9.28 -8.10
CA THR A 178 -5.89 -9.23 -9.43
C THR A 178 -5.50 -7.80 -9.75
N VAL A 179 -4.31 -7.62 -10.30
CA VAL A 179 -3.85 -6.30 -10.76
C VAL A 179 -4.54 -5.97 -12.09
N GLY A 180 -5.05 -4.76 -12.20
CA GLY A 180 -5.68 -4.28 -13.43
C GLY A 180 -4.65 -4.05 -14.54
N ALA A 181 -4.71 -4.83 -15.61
CA ALA A 181 -3.70 -4.87 -16.68
C ALA A 181 -3.52 -3.54 -17.45
N ASN A 182 -4.45 -2.58 -17.35
CA ASN A 182 -4.47 -1.39 -18.22
C ASN A 182 -4.21 -0.07 -17.50
N ALA A 183 -3.74 -0.08 -16.26
CA ALA A 183 -3.86 1.13 -15.48
C ALA A 183 -2.75 1.43 -14.48
N ILE A 184 -1.55 0.92 -14.70
CA ILE A 184 -0.42 1.51 -14.00
C ILE A 184 -0.16 2.86 -14.66
N VAL A 185 -0.62 3.92 -14.01
CA VAL A 185 -0.51 5.26 -14.55
C VAL A 185 0.52 6.03 -13.76
N ASN A 186 1.62 6.35 -14.41
CA ASN A 186 2.61 7.28 -13.88
C ASN A 186 2.23 8.70 -14.35
N LYS A 187 1.84 9.56 -13.43
CA LYS A 187 1.42 10.95 -13.73
C LYS A 187 2.19 11.93 -12.85
N LYS A 188 2.65 13.04 -13.45
CA LYS A 188 3.02 14.21 -12.65
C LYS A 188 1.77 14.81 -12.01
N LEU A 189 1.82 15.10 -10.71
CA LEU A 189 0.70 15.72 -9.98
C LEU A 189 0.32 17.09 -10.49
N ALA A 190 1.31 17.89 -10.94
CA ALA A 190 1.09 19.17 -11.59
C ALA A 190 2.29 19.54 -12.47
N PRO A 191 2.12 20.41 -13.49
CA PRO A 191 3.20 20.77 -14.42
C PRO A 191 4.46 21.35 -13.77
N ASN A 192 4.31 21.98 -12.61
CA ASN A 192 5.39 22.71 -11.91
C ASN A 192 5.84 22.02 -10.62
N THR A 193 5.51 20.74 -10.41
CA THR A 193 5.94 20.00 -9.22
C THR A 193 6.94 18.92 -9.61
N THR A 194 7.82 18.60 -8.68
CA THR A 194 8.71 17.42 -8.75
C THR A 194 7.98 16.13 -8.36
N LEU A 195 6.73 16.24 -7.89
CA LEU A 195 5.97 15.09 -7.40
C LEU A 195 5.30 14.31 -8.54
N GLY A 196 5.47 13.00 -8.52
CA GLY A 196 4.78 12.04 -9.36
C GLY A 196 3.88 11.11 -8.55
N VAL A 197 2.96 10.44 -9.23
CA VAL A 197 2.12 9.39 -8.65
C VAL A 197 2.13 8.18 -9.56
N LEU A 198 2.45 7.04 -9.00
CA LEU A 198 2.25 5.74 -9.61
C LEU A 198 1.00 5.10 -9.00
N SER A 199 -0.06 4.92 -9.80
CA SER A 199 -1.32 4.32 -9.34
C SER A 199 -1.42 2.87 -9.79
N ILE A 200 -1.68 1.98 -8.86
CA ILE A 200 -1.87 0.54 -9.09
C ILE A 200 -3.33 0.19 -8.77
N PRO A 201 -4.16 -0.13 -9.77
CA PRO A 201 -5.50 -0.64 -9.53
C PRO A 201 -5.44 -2.11 -9.15
N LEU A 202 -6.14 -2.47 -8.09
CA LEU A 202 -6.21 -3.80 -7.54
C LEU A 202 -7.67 -4.21 -7.39
N TYR A 203 -8.10 -5.20 -8.15
CA TYR A 203 -9.45 -5.75 -8.06
C TYR A 203 -9.51 -6.87 -7.03
N ALA A 204 -10.35 -6.73 -6.03
CA ALA A 204 -10.66 -7.79 -5.09
C ALA A 204 -11.92 -8.54 -5.56
N HIS A 205 -11.77 -9.78 -5.99
CA HIS A 205 -12.86 -10.66 -6.36
C HIS A 205 -13.35 -11.40 -5.14
N VAL A 206 -14.59 -11.14 -4.73
CA VAL A 206 -15.21 -11.73 -3.55
C VAL A 206 -16.12 -12.86 -3.98
N THR A 207 -15.90 -14.07 -3.46
CA THR A 207 -16.77 -15.23 -3.66
C THR A 207 -17.10 -15.85 -2.31
N GLY A 208 -18.38 -16.04 -2.06
CA GLY A 208 -18.83 -16.72 -0.83
C GLY A 208 -18.61 -15.86 0.42
N GLY A 209 -19.63 -15.31 0.94
CA GLY A 209 -19.68 -14.67 2.25
C GLY A 209 -21.15 -14.61 2.66
N ARG A 210 -21.45 -14.85 3.93
CA ARG A 210 -22.79 -14.61 4.46
C ARG A 210 -23.01 -13.10 4.57
N TYR A 211 -24.16 -12.64 4.11
CA TYR A 211 -24.67 -11.30 4.39
C TYR A 211 -25.07 -11.22 5.85
#